data_74e8a69e5534601a87c5147df28b832a
#
_entry.id   74e8a69e5534601a87c5147df28b832a
#
_cell.length_a   1.000
_cell.length_b   1.000
_cell.length_c   1.000
_cell.angle_alpha   90.00
_cell.angle_beta   90.00
_cell.angle_gamma   90.00
#
_symmetry.space_group_name_H-M   'P 1'
#
loop_
_entity.id
_entity.type
_entity.pdbx_description
1 polymer ?
#
loop_
_entity_poly.entity_id
_entity_poly.type
_entity_poly.pdbx_seq_one_letter_code
_entity_poly.pdbx_strand_id
1 'polypeptide(L)'
;MYTVVKTIPKGSRIQITLDNGISFILYKGEVRRYKISENATIDEKSYNEIWEILYKRARERALYILDDGYKTKKQIYDKLKSGNYPEDIIQSVISYLLEYNLIDDLRYAGLYIEYKS
;
A
#
# COMPACT_ATOMS: atom_id res chain seq x y z
N MET A 1 8.40 18.96 0.07
CA MET A 1 7.02 19.48 0.10
C MET A 1 6.26 18.98 -1.13
N TYR A 2 5.02 18.61 -0.96
CA TYR A 2 4.22 17.98 -2.01
C TYR A 2 2.92 18.77 -2.19
N THR A 3 2.49 18.97 -3.44
CA THR A 3 1.25 19.70 -3.72
C THR A 3 0.17 18.71 -4.15
N VAL A 4 -1.02 18.84 -3.57
CA VAL A 4 -2.17 18.04 -3.93
C VAL A 4 -2.76 18.56 -5.22
N VAL A 5 -2.74 17.75 -6.28
CA VAL A 5 -3.25 18.18 -7.60
C VAL A 5 -4.68 17.72 -7.85
N LYS A 6 -5.14 16.66 -7.14
CA LYS A 6 -6.48 16.11 -7.36
C LYS A 6 -6.98 15.39 -6.13
N THR A 7 -8.27 15.52 -5.83
CA THR A 7 -8.95 14.72 -4.81
C THR A 7 -10.24 14.17 -5.41
N ILE A 8 -10.49 12.87 -5.20
CA ILE A 8 -11.69 12.21 -5.71
C ILE A 8 -12.39 11.51 -4.54
N PRO A 9 -13.57 11.97 -4.12
CA PRO A 9 -14.33 11.28 -3.07
C PRO A 9 -14.80 9.90 -3.52
N LYS A 10 -14.66 8.91 -2.64
CA LYS A 10 -15.12 7.54 -2.89
C LYS A 10 -15.79 7.02 -1.62
N GLY A 11 -17.01 7.46 -1.36
CA GLY A 11 -17.75 7.12 -0.13
C GLY A 11 -17.08 7.75 1.08
N SER A 12 -16.70 6.94 2.05
CA SER A 12 -16.01 7.42 3.26
C SER A 12 -14.53 7.67 3.06
N ARG A 13 -14.01 7.40 1.84
CA ARG A 13 -12.59 7.52 1.51
C ARG A 13 -12.40 8.57 0.43
N ILE A 14 -11.17 9.08 0.35
CA ILE A 14 -10.81 10.08 -0.66
C ILE A 14 -9.50 9.65 -1.31
N GLN A 15 -9.50 9.58 -2.64
CA GLN A 15 -8.29 9.34 -3.40
C GLN A 15 -7.58 10.67 -3.63
N ILE A 16 -6.30 10.72 -3.29
CA ILE A 16 -5.48 11.92 -3.34
C ILE A 16 -4.34 11.68 -4.32
N THR A 17 -4.12 12.63 -5.24
CA THR A 17 -3.00 12.57 -6.17
C THR A 17 -2.10 13.78 -5.94
N LEU A 18 -0.81 13.53 -5.83
CA LEU A 18 0.20 14.55 -5.61
C LEU A 18 0.88 14.95 -6.92
N ASP A 19 1.60 16.06 -6.89
CA ASP A 19 2.29 16.59 -8.05
C ASP A 19 3.42 15.70 -8.58
N ASN A 20 3.91 14.77 -7.75
CA ASN A 20 4.90 13.78 -8.19
C ASN A 20 4.27 12.53 -8.82
N GLY A 21 2.96 12.54 -9.03
CA GLY A 21 2.25 11.42 -9.65
C GLY A 21 1.81 10.34 -8.68
N ILE A 22 2.21 10.41 -7.42
CA ILE A 22 1.83 9.42 -6.40
C ILE A 22 0.37 9.64 -6.03
N SER A 23 -0.38 8.53 -5.95
CA SER A 23 -1.78 8.55 -5.58
C SER A 23 -2.01 7.57 -4.43
N PHE A 24 -2.87 7.93 -3.48
CA PHE A 24 -3.19 7.09 -2.34
C PHE A 24 -4.57 7.42 -1.81
N ILE A 25 -5.08 6.56 -0.93
CA ILE A 25 -6.42 6.73 -0.36
C ILE A 25 -6.31 6.96 1.14
N LEU A 26 -7.03 7.97 1.62
CA LEU A 26 -7.18 8.27 3.04
C LEU A 26 -8.67 8.32 3.39
N TYR A 27 -8.98 8.13 4.67
CA TYR A 27 -10.32 8.35 5.18
C TYR A 27 -10.57 9.85 5.37
N LYS A 28 -11.82 10.25 5.33
CA LYS A 28 -12.20 11.67 5.47
C LYS A 28 -11.63 12.32 6.73
N GLY A 29 -11.60 11.58 7.85
CA GLY A 29 -11.01 12.09 9.08
C GLY A 29 -9.54 12.41 8.98
N GLU A 30 -8.81 11.60 8.22
CA GLU A 30 -7.38 11.82 7.99
C GLU A 30 -7.13 13.00 7.06
N VAL A 31 -7.96 13.10 6.03
CA VAL A 31 -7.90 14.25 5.11
C VAL A 31 -8.10 15.54 5.88
N ARG A 32 -9.05 15.54 6.81
CA ARG A 32 -9.32 16.71 7.67
C ARG A 32 -8.16 16.97 8.63
N ARG A 33 -7.61 15.93 9.21
CA ARG A 33 -6.49 16.04 10.16
C ARG A 33 -5.27 16.68 9.51
N TYR A 34 -4.95 16.31 8.28
CA TYR A 34 -3.78 16.81 7.56
C TYR A 34 -4.12 18.00 6.66
N LYS A 35 -5.36 18.50 6.72
CA LYS A 35 -5.82 19.67 5.96
C LYS A 35 -5.54 19.52 4.46
N ILE A 36 -5.88 18.35 3.93
CA ILE A 36 -5.65 18.03 2.53
C ILE A 36 -6.81 18.53 1.69
N SER A 37 -6.51 19.30 0.67
CA SER A 37 -7.47 19.77 -0.34
C SER A 37 -6.71 20.05 -1.63
N GLU A 38 -7.43 20.22 -2.72
CA GLU A 38 -6.78 20.55 -4.00
C GLU A 38 -5.96 21.82 -3.85
N ASN A 39 -4.76 21.81 -4.41
CA ASN A 39 -3.77 22.88 -4.36
C ASN A 39 -3.15 23.11 -2.97
N ALA A 40 -3.53 22.33 -1.96
CA ALA A 40 -2.85 22.39 -0.67
C ALA A 40 -1.47 21.75 -0.76
N THR A 41 -0.59 22.15 0.14
CA THR A 41 0.74 21.55 0.23
C THR A 41 0.82 20.64 1.46
N ILE A 42 1.62 19.59 1.35
CA ILE A 42 1.89 18.65 2.44
C ILE A 42 3.37 18.76 2.76
N ASP A 43 3.69 19.09 4.03
CA ASP A 43 5.09 19.19 4.43
C ASP A 43 5.69 17.81 4.64
N GLU A 44 7.01 17.74 4.81
CA GLU A 44 7.73 16.48 4.96
C GLU A 44 7.26 15.69 6.18
N LYS A 45 6.99 16.36 7.29
CA LYS A 45 6.53 15.70 8.50
C LYS A 45 5.17 15.02 8.29
N SER A 46 4.23 15.76 7.73
CA SER A 46 2.89 15.22 7.44
C SER A 46 2.96 14.11 6.40
N TYR A 47 3.79 14.28 5.39
CA TYR A 47 3.99 13.26 4.37
C TYR A 47 4.50 11.96 4.98
N ASN A 48 5.50 12.05 5.86
CA ASN A 48 6.04 10.87 6.52
C ASN A 48 5.02 10.18 7.41
N GLU A 49 4.20 10.95 8.13
CA GLU A 49 3.13 10.38 8.95
C GLU A 49 2.09 9.67 8.09
N ILE A 50 1.70 10.27 6.98
CA ILE A 50 0.75 9.65 6.03
C ILE A 50 1.35 8.36 5.49
N TRP A 51 2.64 8.37 5.15
CA TRP A 51 3.32 7.20 4.61
C TRP A 51 3.31 6.04 5.60
N GLU A 52 3.54 6.31 6.88
CA GLU A 52 3.48 5.30 7.94
C GLU A 52 2.08 4.71 8.09
N ILE A 53 1.05 5.55 8.02
CA ILE A 53 -0.34 5.10 8.06
C ILE A 53 -0.63 4.17 6.89
N LEU A 54 -0.22 4.54 5.69
CA LEU A 54 -0.44 3.73 4.50
C LEU A 54 0.33 2.41 4.58
N TYR A 55 1.56 2.45 5.03
CA TYR A 55 2.37 1.25 5.20
C TYR A 55 1.71 0.27 6.18
N LYS A 56 1.26 0.77 7.31
CA LYS A 56 0.59 -0.05 8.32
C LYS A 56 -0.67 -0.70 7.75
N ARG A 57 -1.48 0.05 7.04
CA ARG A 57 -2.69 -0.48 6.40
C ARG A 57 -2.39 -1.53 5.35
N ALA A 58 -1.41 -1.25 4.50
CA ALA A 58 -1.03 -2.19 3.45
C ALA A 58 -0.50 -3.49 4.05
N ARG A 59 0.32 -3.38 5.10
CA ARG A 59 0.85 -4.54 5.81
C ARG A 59 -0.27 -5.38 6.44
N GLU A 60 -1.20 -4.73 7.11
CA GLU A 60 -2.35 -5.42 7.72
C GLU A 60 -3.20 -6.09 6.67
N ARG A 61 -3.40 -5.42 5.53
CA ARG A 61 -4.15 -6.00 4.42
C ARG A 61 -3.45 -7.22 3.86
N ALA A 62 -2.14 -7.16 3.70
CA ALA A 62 -1.36 -8.29 3.21
C ALA A 62 -1.43 -9.48 4.15
N LEU A 63 -1.32 -9.23 5.45
CA LEU A 63 -1.45 -10.30 6.46
C LEU A 63 -2.83 -10.94 6.43
N TYR A 64 -3.87 -10.13 6.24
CA TYR A 64 -5.23 -10.64 6.10
C TYR A 64 -5.36 -11.54 4.86
N ILE A 65 -4.77 -11.12 3.74
CA ILE A 65 -4.80 -11.92 2.50
C ILE A 65 -4.06 -13.25 2.70
N LEU A 66 -2.98 -13.25 3.46
CA LEU A 66 -2.19 -14.45 3.72
C LEU A 66 -2.91 -15.46 4.61
N ASP A 67 -3.91 -15.03 5.37
CA ASP A 67 -4.72 -15.94 6.18
C ASP A 67 -5.47 -16.97 5.33
N ASP A 68 -5.72 -16.67 4.05
CA ASP A 68 -6.38 -17.58 3.13
C ASP A 68 -5.45 -18.66 2.55
N GLY A 69 -4.19 -18.66 2.95
CA GLY A 69 -3.21 -19.63 2.50
C GLY A 69 -2.03 -19.00 1.79
N TYR A 70 -1.24 -19.84 1.16
CA TYR A 70 -0.03 -19.39 0.48
C TYR A 70 -0.35 -18.44 -0.68
N LYS A 71 0.40 -17.34 -0.75
CA LYS A 71 0.32 -16.39 -1.84
C LYS A 71 1.71 -16.12 -2.37
N THR A 72 1.82 -15.91 -3.69
CA THR A 72 3.07 -15.48 -4.29
C THR A 72 3.26 -13.99 -4.07
N LYS A 73 4.51 -13.56 -4.25
CA LYS A 73 4.85 -12.13 -4.25
C LYS A 73 3.96 -11.36 -5.23
N LYS A 74 3.76 -11.91 -6.43
CA LYS A 74 2.92 -11.27 -7.44
C LYS A 74 1.46 -11.14 -7.00
N GLN A 75 0.91 -12.17 -6.37
CA GLN A 75 -0.47 -12.12 -5.88
C GLN A 75 -0.66 -11.03 -4.83
N ILE A 76 0.29 -10.91 -3.91
CA ILE A 76 0.27 -9.84 -2.90
C ILE A 76 0.40 -8.48 -3.59
N TYR A 77 1.32 -8.34 -4.53
CA TYR A 77 1.51 -7.11 -5.28
C TYR A 77 0.21 -6.68 -5.96
N ASP A 78 -0.41 -7.60 -6.70
CA ASP A 78 -1.64 -7.30 -7.44
C ASP A 78 -2.78 -6.89 -6.51
N LYS A 79 -2.91 -7.55 -5.36
CA LYS A 79 -3.94 -7.21 -4.38
C LYS A 79 -3.73 -5.83 -3.78
N LEU A 80 -2.51 -5.49 -3.43
CA LEU A 80 -2.19 -4.17 -2.87
C LEU A 80 -2.32 -3.09 -3.94
N LYS A 81 -1.95 -3.41 -5.18
CA LYS A 81 -2.09 -2.46 -6.29
C LYS A 81 -3.57 -2.13 -6.52
N SER A 82 -4.44 -3.13 -6.46
CA SER A 82 -5.88 -2.91 -6.62
C SER A 82 -6.47 -2.10 -5.45
N GLY A 83 -5.79 -2.06 -4.31
CA GLY A 83 -6.17 -1.22 -3.18
C GLY A 83 -5.66 0.22 -3.28
N ASN A 84 -5.05 0.58 -4.40
CA ASN A 84 -4.52 1.92 -4.65
C ASN A 84 -3.39 2.34 -3.70
N TYR A 85 -2.60 1.38 -3.24
CA TYR A 85 -1.40 1.70 -2.46
C TYR A 85 -0.28 2.13 -3.40
N PRO A 86 0.53 3.13 -3.01
CA PRO A 86 1.70 3.53 -3.81
C PRO A 86 2.70 2.40 -3.97
N GLU A 87 3.45 2.43 -5.07
CA GLU A 87 4.43 1.41 -5.39
C GLU A 87 5.46 1.20 -4.28
N ASP A 88 5.99 2.29 -3.72
CA ASP A 88 6.98 2.21 -2.65
C ASP A 88 6.42 1.52 -1.40
N ILE A 89 5.15 1.78 -1.08
CA ILE A 89 4.47 1.14 0.03
C ILE A 89 4.36 -0.36 -0.23
N ILE A 90 3.94 -0.73 -1.44
CA ILE A 90 3.79 -2.14 -1.82
C ILE A 90 5.13 -2.87 -1.70
N GLN A 91 6.20 -2.28 -2.23
CA GLN A 91 7.52 -2.89 -2.17
C GLN A 91 8.02 -3.02 -0.73
N SER A 92 7.74 -2.03 0.11
CA SER A 92 8.11 -2.08 1.53
C SER A 92 7.37 -3.20 2.27
N VAL A 93 6.07 -3.40 1.96
CA VAL A 93 5.29 -4.49 2.55
C VAL A 93 5.84 -5.84 2.09
N ILE A 94 6.12 -5.98 0.80
CA ILE A 94 6.68 -7.23 0.26
C ILE A 94 8.02 -7.56 0.93
N SER A 95 8.88 -6.56 1.11
CA SER A 95 10.16 -6.74 1.80
C SER A 95 9.96 -7.21 3.23
N TYR A 96 8.97 -6.63 3.93
CA TYR A 96 8.61 -7.06 5.28
C TYR A 96 8.18 -8.53 5.29
N LEU A 97 7.31 -8.92 4.35
CA LEU A 97 6.81 -10.30 4.30
C LEU A 97 7.92 -11.30 4.01
N LEU A 98 8.86 -10.95 3.13
CA LEU A 98 10.01 -11.80 2.82
C LEU A 98 10.95 -11.90 4.03
N GLU A 99 11.20 -10.79 4.71
CA GLU A 99 12.09 -10.75 5.88
C GLU A 99 11.58 -11.66 7.00
N TYR A 100 10.28 -11.69 7.22
CA TYR A 100 9.66 -12.51 8.26
C TYR A 100 9.21 -13.88 7.75
N ASN A 101 9.61 -14.26 6.54
CA ASN A 101 9.29 -15.56 5.94
C ASN A 101 7.79 -15.82 5.83
N LEU A 102 7.00 -14.76 5.65
CA LEU A 102 5.55 -14.86 5.50
C LEU A 102 5.14 -15.15 4.07
N ILE A 103 5.98 -14.77 3.11
CA ILE A 103 5.91 -15.21 1.72
C ILE A 103 7.31 -15.65 1.30
N ASP A 104 7.39 -16.52 0.32
CA ASP A 104 8.66 -17.04 -0.15
C ASP A 104 8.47 -17.55 -1.56
N ASP A 105 8.78 -16.73 -2.54
CA ASP A 105 8.63 -17.10 -3.94
C ASP A 105 9.49 -18.30 -4.31
N LEU A 106 10.68 -18.37 -3.75
CA LEU A 106 11.55 -19.50 -4.01
C LEU A 106 10.99 -20.78 -3.40
N ARG A 107 10.51 -20.71 -2.16
CA ARG A 107 9.88 -21.83 -1.50
C ARG A 107 8.63 -22.28 -2.24
N TYR A 108 7.81 -21.32 -2.67
CA TYR A 108 6.60 -21.61 -3.43
C TYR A 108 6.95 -22.32 -4.73
N ALA A 109 7.95 -21.80 -5.45
CA ALA A 109 8.42 -22.42 -6.68
C ALA A 109 8.96 -23.81 -6.43
N GLY A 110 9.68 -24.00 -5.34
CA GLY A 110 10.17 -25.32 -4.92
C GLY A 110 9.07 -26.31 -4.70
N LEU A 111 8.04 -25.93 -3.96
CA LEU A 111 6.87 -26.78 -3.73
C LEU A 111 6.16 -27.11 -5.03
N TYR A 112 6.02 -26.12 -5.91
CA TYR A 112 5.40 -26.33 -7.20
C TYR A 112 6.17 -27.33 -8.04
N ILE A 113 7.50 -27.22 -8.05
CA ILE A 113 8.36 -28.15 -8.77
C ILE A 113 8.23 -29.57 -8.19
N GLU A 114 8.19 -29.70 -6.89
CA GLU A 114 8.00 -30.99 -6.23
C GLU A 114 6.71 -31.67 -6.66
N TYR A 115 5.64 -30.90 -6.75
CA TYR A 115 4.37 -31.45 -7.24
C TYR A 115 4.43 -31.87 -8.70
N LYS A 116 5.25 -31.23 -9.49
CA LYS A 116 5.40 -31.53 -10.90
C LYS A 116 6.34 -32.71 -11.15
N SER A 117 7.27 -32.91 -10.26
CA SER A 117 8.24 -33.99 -10.39
C SER A 117 7.76 -35.27 -9.70
#